data_cd53187424f1199364534a5a30465c10
#
_entry.id   cd53187424f1199364534a5a30465c10
#
_cell.length_a   1.000
_cell.length_b   1.000
_cell.length_c   1.000
_cell.angle_alpha   90.00
_cell.angle_beta   90.00
_cell.angle_gamma   90.00
#
_symmetry.space_group_name_H-M   'P 1'
#
loop_
_entity.id
_entity.type
_entity.pdbx_description
1 polymer ?
#
loop_
_entity_poly.entity_id
_entity_poly.type
_entity_poly.pdbx_seq_one_letter_code
_entity_poly.pdbx_strand_id
1 'polypeptide(L)'
;MRLSSFLLAVVILSASGCSWFKDAIDETSDWSANQLYSEAKEKLTEKNYEKAIEYFEILQARYPFGRYAHQAELEIAYAYYKYEEPDLAIAAADRFIKIYPRHPNVDYAWYLKGLTNYNRGKSIVGKYLPQEPAERDTFTMRAAYDDFSQLVKLYPNSIYAIDSAQRIIYLRNNMAEYEIHVADYYMRRKAYVAAANRGEYVVENYQRTPAVPDA
;
A
#
# COMPACT_ATOMS: atom_id res chain seq x y z
N MET A 1 41.76 -9.06 47.52
CA MET A 1 40.43 -9.47 47.99
C MET A 1 39.26 -8.53 47.67
N ARG A 2 39.45 -7.27 47.25
CA ARG A 2 38.34 -6.34 46.94
C ARG A 2 37.83 -6.40 45.45
N LEU A 3 38.68 -6.84 44.53
CA LEU A 3 38.33 -6.91 43.10
C LEU A 3 37.47 -8.13 42.78
N SER A 4 37.70 -9.27 43.46
CA SER A 4 36.91 -10.50 43.24
C SER A 4 35.45 -10.38 43.75
N SER A 5 35.26 -9.59 44.84
CA SER A 5 33.90 -9.34 45.34
C SER A 5 33.08 -8.43 44.47
N PHE A 6 33.74 -7.51 43.75
CA PHE A 6 33.06 -6.59 42.78
C PHE A 6 32.62 -7.33 41.50
N LEU A 7 33.47 -8.26 41.02
CA LEU A 7 33.14 -9.12 39.87
C LEU A 7 31.98 -10.08 40.19
N LEU A 8 31.91 -10.62 41.37
CA LEU A 8 30.84 -11.52 41.82
C LEU A 8 29.48 -10.75 41.89
N ALA A 9 29.49 -9.50 42.37
CA ALA A 9 28.30 -8.66 42.47
C ALA A 9 27.75 -8.28 41.09
N VAL A 10 28.61 -8.03 40.10
CA VAL A 10 28.21 -7.68 38.72
C VAL A 10 27.59 -8.89 38.02
N VAL A 11 28.10 -10.11 38.25
CA VAL A 11 27.53 -11.35 37.67
C VAL A 11 26.15 -11.69 38.27
N ILE A 12 25.90 -11.37 39.52
CA ILE A 12 24.59 -11.63 40.16
C ILE A 12 23.53 -10.62 39.68
N LEU A 13 23.90 -9.37 39.37
CA LEU A 13 22.99 -8.37 38.83
C LEU A 13 22.56 -8.66 37.36
N SER A 14 23.41 -9.36 36.59
CA SER A 14 23.09 -9.74 35.22
C SER A 14 22.17 -10.96 35.08
N ALA A 15 21.99 -11.75 36.16
CA ALA A 15 21.15 -12.96 36.18
C ALA A 15 19.67 -12.68 36.52
N SER A 16 19.31 -11.46 36.94
CA SER A 16 17.93 -11.10 37.33
C SER A 16 17.09 -10.48 36.23
N GLY A 17 17.55 -10.48 34.98
CA GLY A 17 16.93 -9.76 33.85
C GLY A 17 15.78 -10.45 33.11
N CYS A 18 15.38 -11.66 33.45
CA CYS A 18 14.47 -12.46 32.63
C CYS A 18 13.02 -12.57 33.10
N SER A 19 12.57 -11.85 34.15
CA SER A 19 11.20 -12.04 34.65
C SER A 19 10.28 -10.80 34.58
N TRP A 20 10.64 -9.78 33.77
CA TRP A 20 9.78 -8.61 33.58
C TRP A 20 8.81 -8.71 32.36
N PHE A 21 8.98 -9.69 31.50
CA PHE A 21 7.92 -10.00 30.55
C PHE A 21 6.80 -10.68 31.30
N LYS A 22 5.86 -9.91 31.88
CA LYS A 22 4.51 -10.41 32.11
C LYS A 22 4.06 -10.99 30.78
N ASP A 23 3.81 -12.29 30.73
CA ASP A 23 3.02 -12.88 29.64
C ASP A 23 1.77 -12.03 29.55
N ALA A 24 1.66 -11.25 28.47
CA ALA A 24 0.45 -10.50 28.19
C ALA A 24 -0.64 -11.57 28.09
N ILE A 25 -1.58 -11.56 29.05
CA ILE A 25 -2.71 -12.49 29.02
C ILE A 25 -3.37 -12.25 27.67
N ASP A 26 -3.31 -13.24 26.80
CA ASP A 26 -3.96 -13.18 25.51
C ASP A 26 -5.48 -13.20 25.76
N GLU A 27 -6.06 -12.00 25.83
CA GLU A 27 -7.49 -11.80 26.08
C GLU A 27 -8.36 -12.49 25.03
N THR A 28 -7.77 -12.88 23.89
CA THR A 28 -8.47 -13.54 22.79
C THR A 28 -8.33 -15.07 22.82
N SER A 29 -7.67 -15.65 23.84
CA SER A 29 -7.34 -17.09 23.91
C SER A 29 -8.55 -18.00 23.67
N ASP A 30 -9.70 -17.64 24.23
CA ASP A 30 -10.94 -18.41 24.18
C ASP A 30 -11.90 -17.96 23.04
N TRP A 31 -11.48 -16.99 22.21
CA TRP A 31 -12.35 -16.45 21.18
C TRP A 31 -12.49 -17.40 19.99
N SER A 32 -13.74 -17.62 19.58
CA SER A 32 -14.05 -18.33 18.35
C SER A 32 -13.68 -17.52 17.11
N ALA A 33 -13.55 -18.17 15.95
CA ALA A 33 -13.32 -17.49 14.67
C ALA A 33 -14.39 -16.44 14.35
N ASN A 34 -15.64 -16.68 14.71
CA ASN A 34 -16.73 -15.73 14.54
C ASN A 34 -16.54 -14.49 15.43
N GLN A 35 -16.16 -14.69 16.67
CA GLN A 35 -15.94 -13.60 17.62
C GLN A 35 -14.75 -12.75 17.20
N LEU A 36 -13.60 -13.38 16.87
CA LEU A 36 -12.43 -12.65 16.34
C LEU A 36 -12.78 -11.80 15.12
N TYR A 37 -13.55 -12.38 14.19
CA TYR A 37 -13.95 -11.65 12.98
C TYR A 37 -14.88 -10.47 13.31
N SER A 38 -15.87 -10.68 14.20
CA SER A 38 -16.83 -9.64 14.56
C SER A 38 -16.15 -8.48 15.29
N GLU A 39 -15.29 -8.77 16.26
CA GLU A 39 -14.52 -7.76 17.01
C GLU A 39 -13.57 -6.99 16.07
N ALA A 40 -12.86 -7.70 15.17
CA ALA A 40 -12.01 -7.04 14.18
C ALA A 40 -12.81 -6.07 13.29
N LYS A 41 -14.02 -6.46 12.85
CA LYS A 41 -14.92 -5.60 12.07
C LYS A 41 -15.43 -4.40 12.88
N GLU A 42 -15.69 -4.58 14.15
CA GLU A 42 -16.07 -3.49 15.05
C GLU A 42 -14.93 -2.48 15.16
N LYS A 43 -13.69 -2.95 15.38
CA LYS A 43 -12.50 -2.09 15.43
C LYS A 43 -12.27 -1.33 14.11
N LEU A 44 -12.53 -1.96 12.96
CA LEU A 44 -12.51 -1.26 11.66
C LEU A 44 -13.52 -0.11 11.60
N THR A 45 -14.73 -0.34 12.12
CA THR A 45 -15.81 0.67 12.14
C THR A 45 -15.46 1.82 13.06
N GLU A 46 -14.84 1.54 14.20
CA GLU A 46 -14.30 2.52 15.16
C GLU A 46 -13.06 3.26 14.62
N LYS A 47 -12.53 2.88 13.44
CA LYS A 47 -11.27 3.37 12.85
C LYS A 47 -10.03 3.04 13.70
N ASN A 48 -10.13 2.07 14.59
CA ASN A 48 -9.00 1.51 15.32
C ASN A 48 -8.36 0.42 14.45
N TYR A 49 -7.64 0.87 13.42
CA TYR A 49 -7.10 -0.01 12.39
C TYR A 49 -6.02 -0.95 12.94
N GLU A 50 -5.22 -0.49 13.90
CA GLU A 50 -4.19 -1.29 14.55
C GLU A 50 -4.79 -2.53 15.24
N LYS A 51 -5.81 -2.32 16.09
CA LYS A 51 -6.50 -3.43 16.75
C LYS A 51 -7.27 -4.33 15.78
N ALA A 52 -7.84 -3.76 14.73
CA ALA A 52 -8.50 -4.54 13.69
C ALA A 52 -7.52 -5.49 13.00
N ILE A 53 -6.33 -5.00 12.64
CA ILE A 53 -5.26 -5.80 12.03
C ILE A 53 -4.85 -6.92 12.99
N GLU A 54 -4.56 -6.61 14.26
CA GLU A 54 -4.19 -7.59 15.28
C GLU A 54 -5.22 -8.73 15.37
N TYR A 55 -6.50 -8.42 15.46
CA TYR A 55 -7.55 -9.44 15.59
C TYR A 55 -7.73 -10.27 14.31
N PHE A 56 -7.60 -9.67 13.12
CA PHE A 56 -7.62 -10.43 11.87
C PHE A 56 -6.38 -11.33 11.73
N GLU A 57 -5.19 -10.88 12.15
CA GLU A 57 -3.98 -11.70 12.14
C GLU A 57 -4.07 -12.87 13.11
N ILE A 58 -4.61 -12.65 14.32
CA ILE A 58 -4.89 -13.72 15.29
C ILE A 58 -5.89 -14.72 14.67
N LEU A 59 -6.93 -14.23 14.00
CA LEU A 59 -7.90 -15.09 13.33
C LEU A 59 -7.23 -15.96 12.26
N GLN A 60 -6.37 -15.38 11.42
CA GLN A 60 -5.65 -16.13 10.40
C GLN A 60 -4.68 -17.15 10.99
N ALA A 61 -3.97 -16.80 12.07
CA ALA A 61 -3.03 -17.69 12.74
C ALA A 61 -3.73 -18.90 13.36
N ARG A 62 -4.89 -18.71 14.00
CA ARG A 62 -5.64 -19.77 14.68
C ARG A 62 -6.56 -20.58 13.76
N TYR A 63 -7.13 -19.92 12.73
CA TYR A 63 -8.15 -20.49 11.86
C TYR A 63 -7.81 -20.31 10.37
N PRO A 64 -6.63 -20.74 9.90
CA PRO A 64 -6.12 -20.45 8.55
C PRO A 64 -6.99 -21.00 7.41
N PHE A 65 -7.77 -22.04 7.68
CA PHE A 65 -8.67 -22.67 6.71
C PHE A 65 -10.15 -22.42 7.02
N GLY A 66 -10.43 -21.53 7.94
CA GLY A 66 -11.78 -21.18 8.34
C GLY A 66 -12.50 -20.35 7.27
N ARG A 67 -13.84 -20.32 7.34
CA ARG A 67 -14.68 -19.55 6.40
C ARG A 67 -14.35 -18.04 6.38
N TYR A 68 -13.76 -17.53 7.44
CA TYR A 68 -13.40 -16.12 7.55
C TYR A 68 -11.96 -15.82 7.09
N ALA A 69 -11.13 -16.82 6.85
CA ALA A 69 -9.71 -16.63 6.55
C ALA A 69 -9.49 -15.79 5.28
N HIS A 70 -10.25 -16.08 4.21
CA HIS A 70 -10.17 -15.34 2.96
C HIS A 70 -10.62 -13.88 3.12
N GLN A 71 -11.72 -13.69 3.85
CA GLN A 71 -12.25 -12.34 4.07
C GLN A 71 -11.32 -11.53 4.98
N ALA A 72 -10.77 -12.16 6.02
CA ALA A 72 -9.82 -11.52 6.93
C ALA A 72 -8.56 -11.03 6.20
N GLU A 73 -8.03 -11.80 5.25
CA GLU A 73 -6.89 -11.40 4.41
C GLU A 73 -7.17 -10.09 3.66
N LEU A 74 -8.36 -9.99 3.08
CA LEU A 74 -8.76 -8.80 2.32
C LEU A 74 -9.03 -7.60 3.24
N GLU A 75 -9.61 -7.84 4.43
CA GLU A 75 -9.85 -6.81 5.43
C GLU A 75 -8.55 -6.28 6.04
N ILE A 76 -7.52 -7.13 6.20
CA ILE A 76 -6.17 -6.71 6.60
C ILE A 76 -5.58 -5.74 5.58
N ALA A 77 -5.67 -6.06 4.28
CA ALA A 77 -5.19 -5.16 3.23
C ALA A 77 -5.90 -3.80 3.29
N TYR A 78 -7.22 -3.80 3.51
CA TYR A 78 -8.00 -2.57 3.69
C TYR A 78 -7.61 -1.82 4.98
N ALA A 79 -7.41 -2.52 6.08
CA ALA A 79 -7.03 -1.92 7.35
C ALA A 79 -5.66 -1.24 7.26
N TYR A 80 -4.65 -1.88 6.63
CA TYR A 80 -3.35 -1.27 6.36
C TYR A 80 -3.46 -0.04 5.45
N TYR A 81 -4.29 -0.10 4.39
CA TYR A 81 -4.55 1.07 3.55
C TYR A 81 -5.12 2.25 4.34
N LYS A 82 -6.05 1.99 5.26
CA LYS A 82 -6.67 3.01 6.11
C LYS A 82 -5.74 3.50 7.22
N TYR A 83 -4.81 2.67 7.65
CA TYR A 83 -3.80 2.98 8.66
C TYR A 83 -2.60 3.73 8.07
N GLU A 84 -2.65 4.01 6.76
CA GLU A 84 -1.59 4.71 6.01
C GLU A 84 -0.25 3.95 5.99
N GLU A 85 -0.31 2.61 5.99
CA GLU A 85 0.82 1.70 5.83
C GLU A 85 0.83 1.09 4.40
N PRO A 86 1.25 1.86 3.37
CA PRO A 86 1.07 1.48 1.98
C PRO A 86 1.81 0.20 1.59
N ASP A 87 3.02 -0.03 2.11
CA ASP A 87 3.80 -1.22 1.77
C ASP A 87 3.14 -2.49 2.29
N LEU A 88 2.58 -2.44 3.51
CA LEU A 88 1.87 -3.55 4.10
C LEU A 88 0.51 -3.80 3.40
N ALA A 89 -0.19 -2.74 3.03
CA ALA A 89 -1.44 -2.84 2.27
C ALA A 89 -1.22 -3.51 0.90
N ILE A 90 -0.18 -3.10 0.16
CA ILE A 90 0.17 -3.68 -1.13
C ILE A 90 0.57 -5.16 -0.95
N ALA A 91 1.42 -5.47 0.04
CA ALA A 91 1.86 -6.83 0.30
C ALA A 91 0.68 -7.77 0.66
N ALA A 92 -0.27 -7.29 1.48
CA ALA A 92 -1.47 -8.05 1.84
C ALA A 92 -2.40 -8.25 0.62
N ALA A 93 -2.60 -7.21 -0.21
CA ALA A 93 -3.38 -7.32 -1.44
C ALA A 93 -2.73 -8.29 -2.45
N ASP A 94 -1.41 -8.23 -2.65
CA ASP A 94 -0.68 -9.14 -3.52
C ASP A 94 -0.77 -10.59 -3.03
N ARG A 95 -0.67 -10.81 -1.72
CA ARG A 95 -0.84 -12.13 -1.11
C ARG A 95 -2.23 -12.67 -1.37
N PHE A 96 -3.27 -11.85 -1.20
CA PHE A 96 -4.65 -12.24 -1.49
C PHE A 96 -4.83 -12.63 -2.97
N ILE A 97 -4.37 -11.79 -3.90
CA ILE A 97 -4.45 -12.04 -5.35
C ILE A 97 -3.76 -13.36 -5.73
N LYS A 98 -2.59 -13.61 -5.13
CA LYS A 98 -1.79 -14.80 -5.40
C LYS A 98 -2.42 -16.09 -4.85
N ILE A 99 -2.97 -16.03 -3.63
CA ILE A 99 -3.54 -17.21 -2.96
C ILE A 99 -4.95 -17.49 -3.45
N TYR A 100 -5.74 -16.44 -3.73
CA TYR A 100 -7.16 -16.54 -4.07
C TYR A 100 -7.50 -15.92 -5.44
N PRO A 101 -6.84 -16.32 -6.54
CA PRO A 101 -6.99 -15.67 -7.86
C PRO A 101 -8.39 -15.79 -8.47
N ARG A 102 -9.22 -16.70 -7.96
CA ARG A 102 -10.61 -16.91 -8.41
C ARG A 102 -11.66 -16.47 -7.39
N HIS A 103 -11.24 -15.77 -6.35
CA HIS A 103 -12.17 -15.27 -5.33
C HIS A 103 -13.08 -14.18 -5.94
N PRO A 104 -14.38 -14.12 -5.58
CA PRO A 104 -15.30 -13.11 -6.11
C PRO A 104 -14.84 -11.67 -5.91
N ASN A 105 -14.08 -11.38 -4.86
CA ASN A 105 -13.59 -10.04 -4.52
C ASN A 105 -12.10 -9.84 -4.89
N VAL A 106 -11.54 -10.61 -5.80
CA VAL A 106 -10.13 -10.43 -6.21
C VAL A 106 -9.95 -9.12 -6.99
N ASP A 107 -10.98 -8.68 -7.70
CA ASP A 107 -11.04 -7.38 -8.34
C ASP A 107 -10.91 -6.23 -7.34
N TYR A 108 -11.53 -6.34 -6.16
CA TYR A 108 -11.35 -5.37 -5.08
C TYR A 108 -9.89 -5.33 -4.58
N ALA A 109 -9.22 -6.47 -4.49
CA ALA A 109 -7.80 -6.49 -4.08
C ALA A 109 -6.92 -5.73 -5.09
N TRP A 110 -7.14 -5.90 -6.40
CA TRP A 110 -6.48 -5.12 -7.45
C TRP A 110 -6.79 -3.63 -7.34
N TYR A 111 -8.05 -3.29 -7.10
CA TYR A 111 -8.48 -1.91 -6.91
C TYR A 111 -7.82 -1.26 -5.70
N LEU A 112 -7.80 -1.95 -4.56
CA LEU A 112 -7.18 -1.48 -3.33
C LEU A 112 -5.67 -1.24 -3.50
N LYS A 113 -4.99 -2.14 -4.20
CA LYS A 113 -3.57 -2.00 -4.54
C LYS A 113 -3.34 -0.74 -5.39
N GLY A 114 -4.13 -0.57 -6.46
CA GLY A 114 -4.10 0.63 -7.29
C GLY A 114 -4.37 1.91 -6.50
N LEU A 115 -5.37 1.92 -5.61
CA LEU A 115 -5.66 3.05 -4.71
C LEU A 115 -4.50 3.37 -3.77
N THR A 116 -3.86 2.35 -3.24
CA THR A 116 -2.72 2.51 -2.32
C THR A 116 -1.56 3.19 -3.03
N ASN A 117 -1.17 2.72 -4.22
CA ASN A 117 -0.14 3.36 -5.03
C ASN A 117 -0.53 4.77 -5.47
N TYR A 118 -1.80 4.97 -5.88
CA TYR A 118 -2.32 6.28 -6.28
C TYR A 118 -2.29 7.32 -5.16
N ASN A 119 -2.53 6.91 -3.91
CA ASN A 119 -2.55 7.79 -2.75
C ASN A 119 -1.17 7.93 -2.08
N ARG A 120 -0.24 7.03 -2.33
CA ARG A 120 1.11 7.01 -1.73
C ARG A 120 1.88 8.32 -1.95
N GLY A 121 1.74 8.93 -3.11
CA GLY A 121 2.37 10.22 -3.42
C GLY A 121 1.65 11.46 -2.84
N LYS A 122 0.52 11.26 -2.14
CA LYS A 122 -0.20 12.34 -1.46
C LYS A 122 0.33 12.48 -0.03
N SER A 123 1.57 12.92 0.12
CA SER A 123 2.19 13.24 1.41
C SER A 123 1.29 14.17 2.25
N ILE A 124 1.38 14.05 3.58
CA ILE A 124 0.76 15.00 4.53
C ILE A 124 1.10 16.44 4.17
N VAL A 125 2.30 16.70 3.67
CA VAL A 125 2.75 18.00 3.18
C VAL A 125 1.98 18.43 1.92
N GLY A 126 1.70 17.51 0.97
CA GLY A 126 0.89 17.77 -0.23
C GLY A 126 -0.60 18.01 0.07
N LYS A 127 -1.06 17.72 1.29
CA LYS A 127 -2.42 18.04 1.74
C LYS A 127 -2.56 19.54 2.07
N TYR A 128 -1.46 20.21 2.38
CA TYR A 128 -1.42 21.63 2.77
C TYR A 128 -0.71 22.53 1.73
N LEU A 129 0.11 21.94 0.85
CA LEU A 129 0.79 22.65 -0.24
C LEU A 129 0.33 22.04 -1.57
N PRO A 130 -0.30 22.85 -2.47
CA PRO A 130 -0.64 22.38 -3.80
C PRO A 130 0.66 21.99 -4.53
N GLN A 131 0.86 20.69 -4.72
CA GLN A 131 1.91 20.19 -5.61
C GLN A 131 1.32 20.00 -7.00
N GLU A 132 2.03 20.46 -8.01
CA GLU A 132 1.68 20.12 -9.37
C GLU A 132 1.66 18.60 -9.52
N PRO A 133 0.59 18.00 -10.08
CA PRO A 133 0.50 16.55 -10.23
C PRO A 133 1.68 15.93 -10.98
N ALA A 134 2.26 16.68 -11.91
CA ALA A 134 3.42 16.29 -12.70
C ALA A 134 4.75 16.27 -11.91
N GLU A 135 4.81 16.85 -10.71
CA GLU A 135 5.99 16.80 -9.83
C GLU A 135 6.02 15.57 -8.91
N ARG A 136 4.98 14.73 -8.99
CA ARG A 136 4.89 13.51 -8.17
C ARG A 136 5.86 12.45 -8.64
N ASP A 137 6.19 11.55 -7.73
CA ASP A 137 6.98 10.36 -8.00
C ASP A 137 6.34 9.52 -9.13
N THR A 138 7.02 9.50 -10.28
CA THR A 138 6.58 8.75 -11.48
C THR A 138 6.52 7.25 -11.24
N PHE A 139 7.31 6.72 -10.29
CA PHE A 139 7.30 5.31 -9.94
C PHE A 139 5.95 4.89 -9.35
N THR A 140 5.43 5.63 -8.37
CA THR A 140 4.14 5.33 -7.75
C THR A 140 2.97 5.55 -8.71
N MET A 141 3.04 6.58 -9.58
CA MET A 141 2.05 6.80 -10.64
C MET A 141 2.00 5.63 -11.63
N ARG A 142 3.17 5.12 -12.06
CA ARG A 142 3.24 3.97 -12.96
C ARG A 142 2.71 2.72 -12.30
N ALA A 143 3.08 2.45 -11.06
CA ALA A 143 2.58 1.30 -10.31
C ALA A 143 1.04 1.35 -10.19
N ALA A 144 0.46 2.50 -9.86
CA ALA A 144 -0.99 2.68 -9.80
C ALA A 144 -1.65 2.46 -11.18
N TYR A 145 -1.04 3.00 -12.25
CA TYR A 145 -1.50 2.81 -13.62
C TYR A 145 -1.54 1.33 -14.01
N ASP A 146 -0.47 0.59 -13.69
CA ASP A 146 -0.36 -0.82 -14.01
C ASP A 146 -1.40 -1.65 -13.23
N ASP A 147 -1.59 -1.38 -11.93
CA ASP A 147 -2.57 -2.07 -11.09
C ASP A 147 -4.00 -1.85 -11.58
N PHE A 148 -4.40 -0.60 -11.86
CA PHE A 148 -5.72 -0.29 -12.42
C PHE A 148 -5.91 -0.88 -13.82
N SER A 149 -4.85 -0.89 -14.64
CA SER A 149 -4.90 -1.48 -15.99
C SER A 149 -5.11 -2.99 -15.93
N GLN A 150 -4.46 -3.68 -14.98
CA GLN A 150 -4.70 -5.11 -14.75
C GLN A 150 -6.13 -5.37 -14.30
N LEU A 151 -6.68 -4.55 -13.40
CA LEU A 151 -8.07 -4.66 -12.98
C LEU A 151 -9.03 -4.58 -14.18
N VAL A 152 -8.93 -3.49 -14.97
CA VAL A 152 -9.84 -3.28 -16.13
C VAL A 152 -9.69 -4.38 -17.17
N LYS A 153 -8.47 -4.88 -17.38
CA LYS A 153 -8.18 -5.96 -18.33
C LYS A 153 -8.74 -7.31 -17.88
N LEU A 154 -8.56 -7.67 -16.61
CA LEU A 154 -8.94 -8.98 -16.08
C LEU A 154 -10.41 -9.03 -15.63
N TYR A 155 -10.94 -7.91 -15.16
CA TYR A 155 -12.27 -7.79 -14.56
C TYR A 155 -13.06 -6.61 -15.16
N PRO A 156 -13.33 -6.61 -16.49
CA PRO A 156 -13.99 -5.47 -17.16
C PRO A 156 -15.41 -5.19 -16.66
N ASN A 157 -16.07 -6.19 -16.08
CA ASN A 157 -17.42 -6.08 -15.52
C ASN A 157 -17.42 -5.77 -14.00
N SER A 158 -16.26 -5.55 -13.40
CA SER A 158 -16.15 -5.15 -11.99
C SER A 158 -16.79 -3.79 -11.76
N ILE A 159 -17.42 -3.63 -10.59
CA ILE A 159 -17.95 -2.33 -10.15
C ILE A 159 -16.84 -1.26 -10.03
N TYR A 160 -15.60 -1.69 -9.87
CA TYR A 160 -14.42 -0.82 -9.78
C TYR A 160 -13.82 -0.45 -11.15
N ALA A 161 -14.23 -1.09 -12.24
CA ALA A 161 -13.62 -0.93 -13.56
C ALA A 161 -13.79 0.49 -14.12
N ILE A 162 -14.95 1.12 -13.91
CA ILE A 162 -15.24 2.47 -14.41
C ILE A 162 -14.34 3.49 -13.71
N ASP A 163 -14.27 3.48 -12.37
CA ASP A 163 -13.39 4.39 -11.61
C ASP A 163 -11.91 4.14 -11.96
N SER A 164 -11.51 2.88 -12.08
CA SER A 164 -10.16 2.51 -12.49
C SER A 164 -9.80 3.06 -13.88
N ALA A 165 -10.71 2.99 -14.84
CA ALA A 165 -10.49 3.52 -16.19
C ALA A 165 -10.30 5.06 -16.17
N GLN A 166 -11.06 5.78 -15.35
CA GLN A 166 -10.89 7.22 -15.17
C GLN A 166 -9.53 7.57 -14.55
N ARG A 167 -9.09 6.79 -13.57
CA ARG A 167 -7.76 6.97 -12.94
C ARG A 167 -6.62 6.66 -13.89
N ILE A 168 -6.78 5.65 -14.75
CA ILE A 168 -5.82 5.33 -15.82
C ILE A 168 -5.61 6.53 -16.74
N ILE A 169 -6.69 7.18 -17.17
CA ILE A 169 -6.61 8.37 -18.04
C ILE A 169 -5.90 9.51 -17.29
N TYR A 170 -6.29 9.78 -16.06
CA TYR A 170 -5.66 10.80 -15.23
C TYR A 170 -4.16 10.56 -15.03
N LEU A 171 -3.77 9.34 -14.63
CA LEU A 171 -2.37 8.98 -14.42
C LEU A 171 -1.55 9.08 -15.70
N ARG A 172 -2.11 8.63 -16.83
CA ARG A 172 -1.46 8.72 -18.13
C ARG A 172 -1.18 10.17 -18.54
N ASN A 173 -2.16 11.06 -18.35
CA ASN A 173 -2.00 12.47 -18.64
C ASN A 173 -0.90 13.10 -17.77
N ASN A 174 -0.88 12.83 -16.45
CA ASN A 174 0.14 13.37 -15.56
C ASN A 174 1.55 12.81 -15.86
N MET A 175 1.67 11.54 -16.24
CA MET A 175 2.96 10.98 -16.66
C MET A 175 3.47 11.61 -17.95
N ALA A 176 2.59 11.92 -18.91
CA ALA A 176 2.97 12.63 -20.12
C ALA A 176 3.41 14.07 -19.83
N GLU A 177 2.68 14.77 -18.97
CA GLU A 177 3.02 16.14 -18.56
C GLU A 177 4.35 16.19 -17.81
N TYR A 178 4.63 15.20 -16.95
CA TYR A 178 5.96 15.07 -16.31
C TYR A 178 7.09 15.02 -17.35
N GLU A 179 6.94 14.26 -18.43
CA GLU A 179 7.98 14.16 -19.48
C GLU A 179 8.18 15.52 -20.18
N ILE A 180 7.10 16.29 -20.39
CA ILE A 180 7.22 17.67 -20.94
C ILE A 180 7.96 18.60 -19.96
N HIS A 181 7.66 18.55 -18.66
CA HIS A 181 8.43 19.29 -17.65
C HIS A 181 9.92 18.95 -17.68
N VAL A 182 10.26 17.67 -17.86
CA VAL A 182 11.65 17.23 -18.01
C VAL A 182 12.26 17.75 -19.33
N ALA A 183 11.50 17.74 -20.42
CA ALA A 183 11.95 18.31 -21.71
C ALA A 183 12.26 19.80 -21.57
N ASP A 184 11.36 20.58 -20.96
CA ASP A 184 11.55 22.00 -20.67
C ASP A 184 12.77 22.28 -19.81
N TYR A 185 13.03 21.44 -18.81
CA TYR A 185 14.23 21.53 -18.01
C TYR A 185 15.50 21.40 -18.86
N TYR A 186 15.54 20.42 -19.80
CA TYR A 186 16.65 20.25 -20.72
C TYR A 186 16.75 21.38 -21.74
N MET A 187 15.63 21.91 -22.22
CA MET A 187 15.60 23.09 -23.11
C MET A 187 16.27 24.30 -22.42
N ARG A 188 15.92 24.62 -21.18
CA ARG A 188 16.54 25.70 -20.41
C ARG A 188 18.04 25.53 -20.24
N ARG A 189 18.54 24.29 -20.21
CA ARG A 189 19.97 23.94 -20.13
C ARG A 189 20.66 23.81 -21.47
N LYS A 190 19.95 24.07 -22.59
CA LYS A 190 20.45 23.93 -23.96
C LYS A 190 20.86 22.51 -24.33
N ALA A 191 20.34 21.50 -23.59
CA ALA A 191 20.55 20.09 -23.88
C ALA A 191 19.48 19.57 -24.87
N TYR A 192 19.48 20.13 -26.09
CA TYR A 192 18.41 19.95 -27.08
C TYR A 192 18.14 18.50 -27.47
N VAL A 193 19.16 17.67 -27.56
CA VAL A 193 19.01 16.23 -27.88
C VAL A 193 18.25 15.51 -26.75
N ALA A 194 18.55 15.84 -25.49
CA ALA A 194 17.86 15.24 -24.35
C ALA A 194 16.39 15.72 -24.29
N ALA A 195 16.12 16.99 -24.62
CA ALA A 195 14.77 17.51 -24.72
C ALA A 195 13.98 16.80 -25.83
N ALA A 196 14.55 16.70 -27.04
CA ALA A 196 13.92 16.04 -28.17
C ALA A 196 13.57 14.56 -27.85
N ASN A 197 14.47 13.81 -27.20
CA ASN A 197 14.20 12.44 -26.80
C ASN A 197 13.02 12.32 -25.82
N ARG A 198 12.79 13.33 -24.97
CA ARG A 198 11.63 13.34 -24.07
C ARG A 198 10.32 13.64 -24.82
N GLY A 199 10.34 14.61 -25.75
CA GLY A 199 9.21 14.86 -26.63
C GLY A 199 8.85 13.64 -27.48
N GLU A 200 9.85 13.01 -28.12
CA GLU A 200 9.65 11.78 -28.88
C GLU A 200 9.00 10.68 -28.01
N TYR A 201 9.49 10.49 -26.79
CA TYR A 201 8.93 9.53 -25.84
C TYR A 201 7.46 9.80 -25.55
N VAL A 202 7.05 11.08 -25.40
CA VAL A 202 5.63 11.44 -25.20
C VAL A 202 4.79 11.08 -26.44
N VAL A 203 5.26 11.44 -27.63
CA VAL A 203 4.54 11.16 -28.90
C VAL A 203 4.38 9.65 -29.12
N GLU A 204 5.38 8.86 -28.76
CA GLU A 204 5.35 7.40 -28.95
C GLU A 204 4.50 6.69 -27.88
N ASN A 205 4.62 7.06 -26.60
CA ASN A 205 4.07 6.29 -25.47
C ASN A 205 2.79 6.88 -24.89
N TYR A 206 2.55 8.20 -25.07
CA TYR A 206 1.41 8.90 -24.47
C TYR A 206 0.49 9.54 -25.50
N GLN A 207 0.28 8.86 -26.62
CA GLN A 207 -0.65 9.29 -27.69
C GLN A 207 -2.04 9.63 -27.12
N ARG A 208 -2.69 10.66 -27.66
CA ARG A 208 -4.00 11.16 -27.23
C ARG A 208 -4.01 11.76 -25.80
N THR A 209 -2.87 12.15 -25.27
CA THR A 209 -2.82 12.99 -24.06
C THR A 209 -2.76 14.47 -24.44
N PRO A 210 -3.19 15.39 -23.56
CA PRO A 210 -3.05 16.84 -23.78
C PRO A 210 -1.63 17.32 -23.97
N ALA A 211 -0.63 16.57 -23.52
CA ALA A 211 0.80 16.89 -23.59
C ALA A 211 1.41 16.70 -25.00
N VAL A 212 0.74 15.97 -25.90
CA VAL A 212 1.29 15.67 -27.26
C VAL A 212 1.56 16.93 -28.11
N PRO A 213 0.73 17.97 -28.11
CA PRO A 213 1.03 19.18 -28.87
C PRO A 213 2.29 19.93 -28.40
N ASP A 214 2.70 19.73 -27.14
CA ASP A 214 3.85 20.41 -26.54
C ASP A 214 5.14 19.59 -26.69
N ALA A 215 5.03 18.32 -27.15
CA ALA A 215 6.12 17.40 -27.36
C ALA A 215 6.80 17.59 -28.72
#